data_021d0bdcb9099793bfbea0c9752b8e1d
#
_entry.id   021d0bdcb9099793bfbea0c9752b8e1d
#
_cell.length_a   1.000
_cell.length_b   1.000
_cell.length_c   1.000
_cell.angle_alpha   90.00
_cell.angle_beta   90.00
_cell.angle_gamma   90.00
#
_symmetry.space_group_name_H-M   'P 1'
#
loop_
_entity.id
_entity.type
_entity.pdbx_description
1 polymer ?
#
loop_
_entity_poly.entity_id
_entity_poly.type
_entity_poly.pdbx_seq_one_letter_code
_entity_poly.pdbx_strand_id
1 'polypeptide(L)'
;MSDTGSTAIDPDDAVAADAAAREFVARHSDDDVRISPSGDEIGRALVVVVDDRAAHGEDQSLLGPLVGELLGEAGFHVDATVAVSGDEVEIRNALNTAVIGGVDLVVSVGGVGVGARDVTPEATEQVLDRRLRGIEEAVRSSGLAAGATDGGLSRGLAGISGQTLVVNLANSRAAVRDGMATVAPLAQHVIEAISEF
;
A
#
# COMPACT_ATOMS: atom_id res chain seq x y z
N MET A 1 12.27 -41.17 4.10
CA MET A 1 13.33 -40.16 4.06
C MET A 1 12.74 -39.00 3.29
N SER A 2 12.23 -38.02 3.99
CA SER A 2 11.53 -36.86 3.45
C SER A 2 12.51 -35.70 3.56
N ASP A 3 12.93 -35.22 2.40
CA ASP A 3 13.80 -34.04 2.30
C ASP A 3 12.92 -32.79 2.41
N THR A 4 13.01 -32.07 3.52
CA THR A 4 12.39 -30.78 3.73
C THR A 4 13.33 -29.72 3.21
N GLY A 5 13.20 -29.37 1.92
CA GLY A 5 13.88 -28.24 1.33
C GLY A 5 13.41 -26.93 1.98
N SER A 6 14.17 -26.46 2.96
CA SER A 6 14.07 -25.09 3.44
C SER A 6 14.60 -24.17 2.36
N THR A 7 13.72 -23.44 1.69
CA THR A 7 14.10 -22.36 0.77
C THR A 7 14.54 -21.19 1.64
N ALA A 8 15.84 -21.10 1.90
CA ALA A 8 16.43 -19.91 2.51
C ALA A 8 16.31 -18.76 1.49
N ILE A 9 15.76 -17.65 1.92
CA ILE A 9 15.72 -16.39 1.16
C ILE A 9 17.17 -15.99 0.90
N ASP A 10 17.50 -15.68 -0.36
CA ASP A 10 18.84 -15.19 -0.70
C ASP A 10 19.05 -13.84 -0.01
N PRO A 11 20.11 -13.70 0.80
CA PRO A 11 20.39 -12.45 1.50
C PRO A 11 20.61 -11.25 0.56
N ASP A 12 20.91 -11.49 -0.71
CA ASP A 12 21.09 -10.43 -1.72
C ASP A 12 19.75 -9.81 -2.17
N ASP A 13 18.65 -10.55 -2.14
CA ASP A 13 17.31 -10.04 -2.51
C ASP A 13 16.72 -9.15 -1.42
N ALA A 14 16.90 -9.49 -0.16
CA ALA A 14 16.51 -8.66 0.98
C ALA A 14 17.30 -7.33 1.01
N VAL A 15 18.54 -7.36 0.56
CA VAL A 15 19.41 -6.18 0.45
C VAL A 15 18.93 -5.23 -0.65
N ALA A 16 18.38 -5.74 -1.75
CA ALA A 16 17.90 -4.91 -2.85
C ALA A 16 16.62 -4.12 -2.50
N ALA A 17 15.67 -4.75 -1.80
CA ALA A 17 14.46 -4.08 -1.31
C ALA A 17 14.78 -3.03 -0.24
N ASP A 18 15.70 -3.35 0.68
CA ASP A 18 16.19 -2.42 1.71
C ASP A 18 17.00 -1.27 1.08
N ALA A 19 17.73 -1.51 0.00
CA ALA A 19 18.46 -0.47 -0.72
C ALA A 19 17.52 0.52 -1.44
N ALA A 20 16.46 0.05 -2.07
CA ALA A 20 15.44 0.90 -2.70
C ALA A 20 14.69 1.75 -1.66
N ALA A 21 14.36 1.15 -0.50
CA ALA A 21 13.75 1.86 0.61
C ALA A 21 14.68 2.93 1.22
N ARG A 22 15.97 2.61 1.37
CA ARG A 22 16.99 3.55 1.86
C ARG A 22 17.26 4.68 0.86
N GLU A 23 17.27 4.39 -0.43
CA GLU A 23 17.43 5.40 -1.47
C GLU A 23 16.23 6.36 -1.52
N PHE A 24 15.02 5.86 -1.29
CA PHE A 24 13.82 6.68 -1.14
C PHE A 24 13.95 7.63 0.07
N VAL A 25 14.33 7.10 1.25
CA VAL A 25 14.53 7.92 2.47
C VAL A 25 15.67 8.92 2.27
N ALA A 26 16.79 8.51 1.65
CA ALA A 26 17.94 9.40 1.43
C ALA A 26 17.61 10.57 0.48
N ARG A 27 16.73 10.38 -0.49
CA ARG A 27 16.30 11.46 -1.39
C ARG A 27 15.37 12.47 -0.72
N HIS A 28 14.72 12.11 0.37
CA HIS A 28 13.68 12.92 1.02
C HIS A 28 14.05 13.40 2.44
N SER A 29 15.23 12.99 2.96
CA SER A 29 15.68 13.34 4.31
C SER A 29 16.45 14.66 4.42
N ASP A 30 16.83 15.29 3.32
CA ASP A 30 17.71 16.48 3.33
C ASP A 30 16.99 17.83 3.15
N ASP A 31 15.67 17.84 2.94
CA ASP A 31 14.93 19.09 2.90
C ASP A 31 13.64 18.99 3.74
N ASP A 32 13.65 19.63 4.89
CA ASP A 32 12.47 19.98 5.71
C ASP A 32 11.54 20.98 4.98
N VAL A 33 11.55 20.98 3.67
CA VAL A 33 10.62 21.72 2.84
C VAL A 33 9.49 20.75 2.48
N ARG A 34 8.41 20.76 3.27
CA ARG A 34 7.10 20.36 2.74
C ARG A 34 6.89 21.24 1.51
N ILE A 35 7.15 20.68 0.33
CA ILE A 35 6.72 21.29 -0.92
C ILE A 35 5.22 21.24 -0.83
N SER A 36 4.61 22.39 -0.52
CA SER A 36 3.15 22.52 -0.61
C SER A 36 2.77 22.10 -2.02
N PRO A 37 1.81 21.17 -2.18
CA PRO A 37 1.38 20.74 -3.50
C PRO A 37 1.07 21.97 -4.35
N SER A 38 1.46 21.95 -5.60
CA SER A 38 1.03 22.96 -6.56
C SER A 38 -0.50 22.96 -6.52
N GLY A 39 -1.15 24.10 -6.38
CA GLY A 39 -2.51 24.37 -5.92
C GLY A 39 -3.69 23.48 -6.38
N ASP A 40 -3.44 22.38 -7.05
CA ASP A 40 -4.40 21.34 -7.49
C ASP A 40 -4.09 19.93 -6.93
N GLU A 41 -2.98 19.71 -6.20
CA GLU A 41 -2.62 18.39 -5.65
C GLU A 41 -3.20 18.22 -4.25
N ILE A 42 -3.88 17.09 -3.99
CA ILE A 42 -4.47 16.73 -2.71
C ILE A 42 -3.38 16.33 -1.70
N GLY A 43 -2.32 15.65 -2.18
CA GLY A 43 -1.23 15.16 -1.34
C GLY A 43 -0.33 14.18 -2.08
N ARG A 44 0.65 13.64 -1.35
CA ARG A 44 1.64 12.68 -1.84
C ARG A 44 1.20 11.25 -1.51
N ALA A 45 1.39 10.33 -2.45
CA ALA A 45 1.03 8.94 -2.27
C ALA A 45 2.18 7.98 -2.62
N LEU A 46 2.19 6.81 -1.98
CA LEU A 46 3.07 5.69 -2.32
C LEU A 46 2.25 4.43 -2.53
N VAL A 47 2.61 3.67 -3.56
CA VAL A 47 1.95 2.39 -3.89
C VAL A 47 2.87 1.23 -3.50
N VAL A 48 2.34 0.27 -2.73
CA VAL A 48 3.02 -0.98 -2.36
C VAL A 48 2.32 -2.15 -3.06
N VAL A 49 3.00 -2.82 -3.97
CA VAL A 49 2.48 -4.03 -4.65
C VAL A 49 3.03 -5.26 -3.93
N VAL A 50 2.13 -6.03 -3.32
CA VAL A 50 2.48 -7.29 -2.64
C VAL A 50 2.31 -8.44 -3.63
N ASP A 51 3.41 -8.83 -4.27
CA ASP A 51 3.45 -9.87 -5.30
C ASP A 51 4.86 -10.46 -5.38
N ASP A 52 5.01 -11.74 -5.07
CA ASP A 52 6.30 -12.45 -5.05
C ASP A 52 7.03 -12.37 -6.39
N ARG A 53 6.31 -12.48 -7.51
CA ARG A 53 6.90 -12.46 -8.85
C ARG A 53 7.38 -11.06 -9.24
N ALA A 54 6.59 -10.05 -8.90
CA ALA A 54 6.96 -8.65 -9.13
C ALA A 54 8.16 -8.24 -8.26
N ALA A 55 8.21 -8.69 -7.01
CA ALA A 55 9.32 -8.44 -6.10
C ALA A 55 10.66 -8.99 -6.62
N HIS A 56 10.63 -10.16 -7.28
CA HIS A 56 11.80 -10.81 -7.89
C HIS A 56 12.09 -10.35 -9.33
N GLY A 57 11.34 -9.37 -9.85
CA GLY A 57 11.53 -8.89 -11.22
C GLY A 57 11.11 -9.86 -12.32
N GLU A 58 10.41 -10.96 -11.98
CA GLU A 58 9.96 -11.99 -12.93
C GLU A 58 8.73 -11.55 -13.73
N ASP A 59 7.95 -10.62 -13.21
CA ASP A 59 6.75 -10.09 -13.86
C ASP A 59 6.58 -8.61 -13.52
N GLN A 60 6.11 -7.82 -14.48
CA GLN A 60 5.69 -6.45 -14.21
C GLN A 60 4.22 -6.46 -13.82
N SER A 61 3.94 -6.37 -12.52
CA SER A 61 2.57 -6.21 -12.07
C SER A 61 1.95 -4.96 -12.71
N LEU A 62 0.86 -5.15 -13.44
CA LEU A 62 0.10 -4.05 -14.04
C LEU A 62 -0.75 -3.30 -13.00
N LEU A 63 -0.82 -3.79 -11.76
CA LEU A 63 -1.65 -3.19 -10.71
C LEU A 63 -1.00 -1.93 -10.12
N GLY A 64 0.32 -1.90 -9.96
CA GLY A 64 1.03 -0.71 -9.52
C GLY A 64 0.79 0.50 -10.43
N PRO A 65 1.07 0.40 -11.74
CA PRO A 65 0.74 1.45 -12.71
C PRO A 65 -0.73 1.86 -12.70
N LEU A 66 -1.67 0.89 -12.59
CA LEU A 66 -3.10 1.17 -12.53
C LEU A 66 -3.47 2.00 -11.29
N VAL A 67 -2.95 1.64 -10.11
CA VAL A 67 -3.19 2.43 -8.88
C VAL A 67 -2.60 3.82 -9.03
N GLY A 68 -1.38 3.93 -9.59
CA GLY A 68 -0.74 5.21 -9.84
C GLY A 68 -1.54 6.12 -10.76
N GLU A 69 -2.10 5.58 -11.85
CA GLU A 69 -3.00 6.30 -12.75
C GLU A 69 -4.24 6.81 -12.02
N LEU A 70 -4.92 5.94 -11.27
CA LEU A 70 -6.14 6.29 -10.52
C LEU A 70 -5.87 7.30 -9.39
N LEU A 71 -4.70 7.23 -8.74
CA LEU A 71 -4.27 8.23 -7.76
C LEU A 71 -4.01 9.59 -8.42
N GLY A 72 -3.33 9.60 -9.57
CA GLY A 72 -3.10 10.82 -10.35
C GLY A 72 -4.42 11.47 -10.81
N GLU A 73 -5.37 10.67 -11.31
CA GLU A 73 -6.72 11.15 -11.66
C GLU A 73 -7.47 11.72 -10.44
N ALA A 74 -7.21 11.19 -9.25
CA ALA A 74 -7.77 11.68 -7.99
C ALA A 74 -7.05 12.90 -7.40
N GLY A 75 -5.98 13.40 -8.05
CA GLY A 75 -5.23 14.58 -7.61
C GLY A 75 -4.08 14.30 -6.65
N PHE A 76 -3.61 13.04 -6.54
CA PHE A 76 -2.45 12.70 -5.74
C PHE A 76 -1.17 12.67 -6.59
N HIS A 77 -0.08 13.18 -6.04
CA HIS A 77 1.26 12.92 -6.56
C HIS A 77 1.76 11.55 -6.11
N VAL A 78 2.12 10.68 -7.04
CA VAL A 78 2.66 9.35 -6.70
C VAL A 78 4.18 9.40 -6.66
N ASP A 79 4.76 9.36 -5.48
CA ASP A 79 6.21 9.44 -5.28
C ASP A 79 6.93 8.19 -5.80
N ALA A 80 6.35 7.02 -5.52
CA ALA A 80 6.90 5.74 -5.95
C ALA A 80 5.86 4.62 -5.98
N THR A 81 6.17 3.60 -6.77
CA THR A 81 5.55 2.28 -6.69
C THR A 81 6.64 1.27 -6.36
N VAL A 82 6.49 0.55 -5.26
CA VAL A 82 7.43 -0.48 -4.81
C VAL A 82 6.76 -1.85 -4.82
N ALA A 83 7.48 -2.89 -5.22
CA ALA A 83 7.03 -4.26 -5.15
C ALA A 83 7.75 -4.98 -4.01
N VAL A 84 7.00 -5.75 -3.22
CA VAL A 84 7.50 -6.55 -2.11
C VAL A 84 6.93 -7.95 -2.15
N SER A 85 7.63 -8.92 -1.58
CA SER A 85 7.12 -10.29 -1.47
C SER A 85 5.98 -10.39 -0.45
N GLY A 86 5.23 -11.50 -0.48
CA GLY A 86 4.22 -11.83 0.53
C GLY A 86 4.86 -12.27 1.85
N ASP A 87 5.80 -11.49 2.35
CA ASP A 87 6.45 -11.64 3.66
C ASP A 87 6.04 -10.48 4.58
N GLU A 88 5.62 -10.83 5.79
CA GLU A 88 5.09 -9.85 6.74
C GLU A 88 6.12 -8.76 7.10
N VAL A 89 7.39 -9.12 7.22
CA VAL A 89 8.46 -8.18 7.58
C VAL A 89 8.75 -7.23 6.42
N GLU A 90 8.82 -7.74 5.19
CA GLU A 90 9.05 -6.91 4.00
C GLU A 90 7.91 -5.92 3.79
N ILE A 91 6.65 -6.39 3.87
CA ILE A 91 5.46 -5.53 3.75
C ILE A 91 5.49 -4.44 4.83
N ARG A 92 5.72 -4.83 6.10
CA ARG A 92 5.78 -3.86 7.20
C ARG A 92 6.87 -2.83 7.02
N ASN A 93 8.05 -3.25 6.56
CA ASN A 93 9.17 -2.34 6.30
C ASN A 93 8.85 -1.34 5.19
N ALA A 94 8.21 -1.79 4.10
CA ALA A 94 7.77 -0.91 3.02
C ALA A 94 6.74 0.12 3.51
N LEU A 95 5.75 -0.31 4.30
CA LEU A 95 4.74 0.57 4.88
C LEU A 95 5.38 1.60 5.83
N ASN A 96 6.24 1.15 6.74
CA ASN A 96 6.96 2.04 7.67
C ASN A 96 7.84 3.04 6.93
N THR A 97 8.54 2.61 5.87
CA THR A 97 9.37 3.51 5.06
C THR A 97 8.53 4.61 4.42
N ALA A 98 7.36 4.27 3.90
CA ALA A 98 6.43 5.25 3.33
C ALA A 98 5.93 6.25 4.38
N VAL A 99 5.53 5.76 5.57
CA VAL A 99 5.09 6.61 6.70
C VAL A 99 6.20 7.56 7.16
N ILE A 100 7.43 7.04 7.33
CA ILE A 100 8.60 7.86 7.69
C ILE A 100 8.94 8.86 6.58
N GLY A 101 8.75 8.49 5.32
CA GLY A 101 8.92 9.38 4.16
C GLY A 101 7.88 10.51 4.08
N GLY A 102 6.89 10.51 4.97
CA GLY A 102 5.91 11.59 5.11
C GLY A 102 4.94 11.70 3.93
N VAL A 103 4.58 10.57 3.29
CA VAL A 103 3.49 10.58 2.31
C VAL A 103 2.14 10.68 3.04
N ASP A 104 1.15 11.29 2.39
CA ASP A 104 -0.19 11.46 2.96
C ASP A 104 -1.05 10.20 2.83
N LEU A 105 -0.79 9.40 1.78
CA LEU A 105 -1.53 8.17 1.47
C LEU A 105 -0.59 7.03 1.07
N VAL A 106 -0.80 5.85 1.66
CA VAL A 106 -0.21 4.59 1.20
C VAL A 106 -1.33 3.66 0.75
N VAL A 107 -1.27 3.20 -0.49
CA VAL A 107 -2.14 2.16 -1.02
C VAL A 107 -1.33 0.89 -1.23
N SER A 108 -1.62 -0.16 -0.46
CA SER A 108 -1.06 -1.48 -0.74
C SER A 108 -2.05 -2.33 -1.53
N VAL A 109 -1.54 -3.14 -2.46
CA VAL A 109 -2.34 -4.02 -3.33
C VAL A 109 -1.81 -5.44 -3.25
N GLY A 110 -2.66 -6.37 -2.81
CA GLY A 110 -2.32 -7.78 -2.70
C GLY A 110 -2.18 -8.27 -1.26
N GLY A 111 -2.13 -9.59 -1.10
CA GLY A 111 -1.91 -10.26 0.18
C GLY A 111 -3.01 -10.04 1.23
N VAL A 112 -4.27 -9.77 0.82
CA VAL A 112 -5.39 -9.48 1.72
C VAL A 112 -6.46 -10.58 1.77
N GLY A 113 -6.25 -11.69 1.10
CA GLY A 113 -7.16 -12.82 1.07
C GLY A 113 -7.03 -13.73 2.31
N VAL A 114 -7.30 -15.03 2.09
CA VAL A 114 -7.32 -16.06 3.16
C VAL A 114 -6.22 -17.11 2.98
N GLY A 115 -5.33 -16.93 2.02
CA GLY A 115 -4.20 -17.81 1.78
C GLY A 115 -3.07 -17.62 2.80
N ALA A 116 -2.17 -18.59 2.86
CA ALA A 116 -1.05 -18.56 3.82
C ALA A 116 -0.03 -17.42 3.56
N ARG A 117 -0.02 -16.89 2.32
CA ARG A 117 0.84 -15.76 1.91
C ARG A 117 0.12 -14.42 1.96
N ASP A 118 -1.17 -14.41 2.35
CA ASP A 118 -1.97 -13.19 2.48
C ASP A 118 -1.77 -12.60 3.88
N VAL A 119 -0.62 -11.98 4.12
CA VAL A 119 -0.20 -11.44 5.42
C VAL A 119 -0.15 -9.90 5.46
N THR A 120 -0.64 -9.24 4.42
CA THR A 120 -0.69 -7.78 4.37
C THR A 120 -1.50 -7.16 5.52
N PRO A 121 -2.65 -7.72 5.95
CA PRO A 121 -3.39 -7.17 7.09
C PRO A 121 -2.60 -7.24 8.40
N GLU A 122 -1.91 -8.36 8.64
CA GLU A 122 -1.08 -8.57 9.83
C GLU A 122 0.09 -7.57 9.89
N ALA A 123 0.77 -7.38 8.76
CA ALA A 123 1.84 -6.39 8.62
C ALA A 123 1.31 -4.96 8.84
N THR A 124 0.15 -4.65 8.26
CA THR A 124 -0.47 -3.33 8.34
C THR A 124 -0.95 -3.02 9.75
N GLU A 125 -1.53 -3.97 10.46
CA GLU A 125 -2.02 -3.77 11.83
C GLU A 125 -0.91 -3.32 12.78
N GLN A 126 0.33 -3.76 12.56
CA GLN A 126 1.50 -3.36 13.36
C GLN A 126 2.00 -1.94 13.07
N VAL A 127 1.57 -1.36 11.96
CA VAL A 127 1.95 0.00 11.55
C VAL A 127 0.91 1.04 11.97
N LEU A 128 -0.35 0.63 12.07
CA LEU A 128 -1.47 1.53 12.33
C LEU A 128 -1.56 1.98 13.79
N ASP A 129 -1.66 3.29 14.01
CA ASP A 129 -2.02 3.86 15.31
C ASP A 129 -3.54 3.81 15.56
N ARG A 130 -4.33 4.01 14.51
CA ARG A 130 -5.81 4.06 14.57
C ARG A 130 -6.42 3.40 13.34
N ARG A 131 -7.31 2.45 13.54
CA ARG A 131 -8.06 1.80 12.44
C ARG A 131 -9.29 2.62 12.06
N LEU A 132 -9.54 2.70 10.75
CA LEU A 132 -10.70 3.35 10.15
C LEU A 132 -11.64 2.29 9.56
N ARG A 133 -12.34 1.56 10.43
CA ARG A 133 -13.19 0.42 10.05
C ARG A 133 -14.27 0.78 9.03
N GLY A 134 -14.76 2.02 9.05
CA GLY A 134 -15.73 2.50 8.06
C GLY A 134 -15.18 2.48 6.62
N ILE A 135 -13.90 2.80 6.43
CA ILE A 135 -13.26 2.69 5.10
C ILE A 135 -13.11 1.23 4.71
N GLU A 136 -12.68 0.36 5.63
CA GLU A 136 -12.56 -1.08 5.39
C GLU A 136 -13.91 -1.69 4.95
N GLU A 137 -15.01 -1.32 5.61
CA GLU A 137 -16.36 -1.76 5.29
C GLU A 137 -16.84 -1.21 3.95
N ALA A 138 -16.57 0.06 3.67
CA ALA A 138 -16.93 0.69 2.41
C ALA A 138 -16.26 0.01 1.21
N VAL A 139 -14.95 -0.27 1.30
CA VAL A 139 -14.19 -0.98 0.26
C VAL A 139 -14.76 -2.39 0.04
N ARG A 140 -15.01 -3.16 1.11
CA ARG A 140 -15.60 -4.50 1.00
C ARG A 140 -17.00 -4.47 0.40
N SER A 141 -17.84 -3.53 0.84
CA SER A 141 -19.22 -3.38 0.33
C SER A 141 -19.25 -2.99 -1.13
N SER A 142 -18.37 -2.10 -1.57
CA SER A 142 -18.21 -1.70 -2.98
C SER A 142 -17.84 -2.91 -3.84
N GLY A 143 -16.84 -3.70 -3.45
CA GLY A 143 -16.45 -4.90 -4.15
C GLY A 143 -17.58 -5.93 -4.26
N LEU A 144 -18.31 -6.18 -3.18
CA LEU A 144 -19.46 -7.09 -3.19
C LEU A 144 -20.59 -6.59 -4.10
N ALA A 145 -20.91 -5.29 -4.06
CA ALA A 145 -21.92 -4.68 -4.92
C ALA A 145 -21.56 -4.78 -6.41
N ALA A 146 -20.28 -4.72 -6.74
CA ALA A 146 -19.74 -4.94 -8.08
C ALA A 146 -19.68 -6.43 -8.49
N GLY A 147 -20.09 -7.35 -7.62
CA GLY A 147 -20.11 -8.78 -7.89
C GLY A 147 -18.76 -9.47 -7.69
N ALA A 148 -17.79 -8.80 -7.08
CA ALA A 148 -16.49 -9.39 -6.76
C ALA A 148 -16.59 -10.27 -5.52
N THR A 149 -16.59 -11.60 -5.67
CA THR A 149 -16.63 -12.55 -4.56
C THR A 149 -15.48 -12.33 -3.58
N ASP A 150 -14.29 -11.95 -4.10
CA ASP A 150 -13.11 -11.67 -3.32
C ASP A 150 -13.28 -10.46 -2.38
N GLY A 151 -14.21 -9.54 -2.69
CA GLY A 151 -14.55 -8.43 -1.82
C GLY A 151 -15.04 -8.90 -0.43
N GLY A 152 -15.82 -9.98 -0.39
CA GLY A 152 -16.31 -10.59 0.87
C GLY A 152 -15.23 -11.36 1.64
N LEU A 153 -14.17 -11.78 0.97
CA LEU A 153 -13.04 -12.51 1.57
C LEU A 153 -11.87 -11.59 1.95
N SER A 154 -11.91 -10.33 1.52
CA SER A 154 -10.84 -9.37 1.82
C SER A 154 -10.75 -9.06 3.32
N ARG A 155 -9.57 -9.28 3.88
CA ARG A 155 -9.21 -8.91 5.25
C ARG A 155 -8.47 -7.56 5.30
N GLY A 156 -8.45 -6.84 4.17
CA GLY A 156 -7.77 -5.56 4.05
C GLY A 156 -8.17 -4.57 5.13
N LEU A 157 -7.19 -3.83 5.62
CA LEU A 157 -7.31 -2.81 6.66
C LEU A 157 -7.24 -1.41 6.07
N ALA A 158 -7.76 -0.45 6.81
CA ALA A 158 -7.55 0.95 6.60
C ALA A 158 -7.35 1.66 7.94
N GLY A 159 -6.44 2.62 7.99
CA GLY A 159 -6.16 3.34 9.23
C GLY A 159 -5.10 4.42 9.06
N ILE A 160 -4.78 5.07 10.16
CA ILE A 160 -3.83 6.18 10.24
C ILE A 160 -2.58 5.71 10.98
N SER A 161 -1.42 6.05 10.43
CA SER A 161 -0.12 5.94 11.06
C SER A 161 0.57 7.31 11.00
N GLY A 162 0.78 7.94 12.15
CA GLY A 162 1.19 9.36 12.21
C GLY A 162 0.22 10.27 11.47
N GLN A 163 0.65 10.85 10.35
CA GLN A 163 -0.15 11.67 9.46
C GLN A 163 -0.45 11.00 8.11
N THR A 164 -0.19 9.71 7.98
CA THR A 164 -0.37 8.94 6.76
C THR A 164 -1.64 8.07 6.86
N LEU A 165 -2.51 8.16 5.86
CA LEU A 165 -3.58 7.17 5.65
C LEU A 165 -3.00 5.94 4.95
N VAL A 166 -3.19 4.76 5.52
CA VAL A 166 -2.79 3.47 4.93
C VAL A 166 -4.03 2.67 4.58
N VAL A 167 -4.12 2.16 3.35
CA VAL A 167 -5.26 1.35 2.88
C VAL A 167 -4.76 0.13 2.12
N ASN A 168 -5.36 -1.03 2.41
CA ASN A 168 -5.07 -2.28 1.70
C ASN A 168 -6.19 -2.60 0.69
N LEU A 169 -5.83 -2.94 -0.54
CA LEU A 169 -6.74 -3.36 -1.61
C LEU A 169 -6.39 -4.79 -2.08
N ALA A 170 -7.39 -5.50 -2.58
CA ALA A 170 -7.20 -6.81 -3.20
C ALA A 170 -6.51 -6.69 -4.57
N ASN A 171 -5.83 -7.76 -5.02
CA ASN A 171 -4.95 -7.81 -6.20
C ASN A 171 -5.65 -8.07 -7.53
N SER A 172 -6.92 -7.71 -7.69
CA SER A 172 -7.60 -7.77 -8.98
C SER A 172 -7.85 -6.39 -9.56
N ARG A 173 -7.85 -6.27 -10.89
CA ARG A 173 -8.12 -4.97 -11.57
C ARG A 173 -9.48 -4.38 -11.19
N ALA A 174 -10.49 -5.25 -11.02
CA ALA A 174 -11.81 -4.83 -10.58
C ALA A 174 -11.75 -4.29 -9.15
N ALA A 175 -11.17 -5.03 -8.22
CA ALA A 175 -11.02 -4.61 -6.82
C ALA A 175 -10.23 -3.31 -6.67
N VAL A 176 -9.18 -3.12 -7.48
CA VAL A 176 -8.41 -1.87 -7.48
C VAL A 176 -9.27 -0.71 -7.96
N ARG A 177 -10.01 -0.84 -9.08
CA ARG A 177 -10.87 0.23 -9.60
C ARG A 177 -11.98 0.61 -8.64
N ASP A 178 -12.70 -0.40 -8.13
CA ASP A 178 -13.80 -0.18 -7.17
C ASP A 178 -13.29 0.36 -5.84
N GLY A 179 -12.18 -0.21 -5.36
CA GLY A 179 -11.53 0.23 -4.14
C GLY A 179 -11.05 1.67 -4.23
N MET A 180 -10.36 2.05 -5.30
CA MET A 180 -9.89 3.42 -5.51
C MET A 180 -11.03 4.41 -5.68
N ALA A 181 -12.10 4.07 -6.40
CA ALA A 181 -13.29 4.91 -6.50
C ALA A 181 -13.95 5.18 -5.13
N THR A 182 -13.82 4.24 -4.20
CA THR A 182 -14.31 4.38 -2.82
C THR A 182 -13.32 5.14 -1.94
N VAL A 183 -12.02 4.83 -2.06
CA VAL A 183 -10.97 5.35 -1.17
C VAL A 183 -10.62 6.80 -1.49
N ALA A 184 -10.50 7.18 -2.78
CA ALA A 184 -9.97 8.49 -3.16
C ALA A 184 -10.75 9.68 -2.53
N PRO A 185 -12.09 9.75 -2.59
CA PRO A 185 -12.81 10.84 -1.95
C PRO A 185 -12.74 10.81 -0.41
N LEU A 186 -12.65 9.60 0.18
CA LEU A 186 -12.51 9.45 1.64
C LEU A 186 -11.09 9.83 2.08
N ALA A 187 -10.07 9.50 1.29
CA ALA A 187 -8.68 9.85 1.57
C ALA A 187 -8.46 11.36 1.64
N GLN A 188 -9.00 12.11 0.68
CA GLN A 188 -8.94 13.56 0.71
C GLN A 188 -9.48 14.11 2.03
N HIS A 189 -10.68 13.69 2.42
CA HIS A 189 -11.32 14.15 3.66
C HIS A 189 -10.52 13.76 4.92
N VAL A 190 -9.96 12.55 4.96
CA VAL A 190 -9.11 12.11 6.09
C VAL A 190 -7.84 12.95 6.17
N ILE A 191 -7.16 13.20 5.04
CA ILE A 191 -5.92 13.99 4.98
C ILE A 191 -6.18 15.43 5.46
N GLU A 192 -7.26 16.06 4.99
CA GLU A 192 -7.68 17.37 5.48
C GLU A 192 -7.88 17.35 6.99
N ALA A 193 -8.62 16.37 7.51
CA ALA A 193 -8.92 16.26 8.94
C ALA A 193 -7.70 16.02 9.85
N ILE A 194 -6.66 15.30 9.37
CA ILE A 194 -5.44 15.06 10.16
C ILE A 194 -4.41 16.19 10.02
N SER A 195 -4.50 17.00 8.98
CA SER A 195 -3.60 18.15 8.75
C SER A 195 -3.99 19.39 9.55
N GLU A 196 -5.20 19.45 10.10
CA GLU A 196 -5.70 20.58 10.91
C GLU A 196 -5.15 20.61 12.35
N PHE A 197 -4.30 19.64 12.73
CA PHE A 197 -3.68 19.54 14.05
C PHE A 197 -2.15 19.49 13.96
#